data_2e08d580be695a0d4ea9899847c0bb8c
#
_entry.id   2e08d580be695a0d4ea9899847c0bb8c
#
_cell.length_a   1.000
_cell.length_b   1.000
_cell.length_c   1.000
_cell.angle_alpha   90.00
_cell.angle_beta   90.00
_cell.angle_gamma   90.00
#
_symmetry.space_group_name_H-M   'P 1'
#
loop_
_entity.id
_entity.type
_entity.pdbx_description
1 polymer ?
#
loop_
_entity_poly.entity_id
_entity_poly.type
_entity_poly.pdbx_seq_one_letter_code
_entity_poly.pdbx_strand_id
1 'polypeptide(L)'
;MGGDGPDRRQGEGQLRHHGQAEIEAPRVLEAARALAAGGLVLLPTETVYGLGADASNPAAVAAIFEAKGRPRFNPLIAHVHDVETAARIAAFDDRALALAAAFWPGPLTIVAPIRDPAAVCDLARAGLDTVAIRVPGHPLSRAVLAAFGGAVVAPSANRSGRPSPTTFADAVAETGDKAAVALDGGPCAVGLESTVVAVLDGPVRLLRPGAVTRAQLEAVVGPLAPADDDAKRSPGRLALHYAPDAPVRIDADAPRAGEAFLAFGAWPDGQGVFNLSPTGDLAEAAANLFAFLRAADRTQPAGIAVAPIPDEGLGEAINDRLRRAAGFVG
;
A
#
# COMPACT_ATOMS: atom_id res chain seq x y z
N MET A 1 -28.98 -2.51 -58.04
CA MET A 1 -28.60 -3.85 -57.59
C MET A 1 -27.20 -3.71 -57.01
N GLY A 2 -26.93 -3.51 -55.78
CA GLY A 2 -27.40 -4.11 -54.54
C GLY A 2 -26.45 -5.24 -54.17
N GLY A 3 -25.47 -5.00 -53.39
CA GLY A 3 -24.55 -6.00 -52.89
C GLY A 3 -23.89 -5.50 -51.60
N ASP A 4 -24.60 -5.61 -50.50
CA ASP A 4 -24.06 -5.43 -49.15
C ASP A 4 -23.08 -6.57 -48.79
N GLY A 5 -21.89 -6.24 -48.42
CA GLY A 5 -20.92 -7.14 -47.83
C GLY A 5 -20.87 -6.96 -46.30
N PRO A 6 -20.86 -8.02 -45.48
CA PRO A 6 -21.00 -7.92 -44.02
C PRO A 6 -19.74 -7.39 -43.34
N ASP A 7 -19.99 -6.52 -42.40
CA ASP A 7 -19.08 -5.92 -41.44
C ASP A 7 -18.33 -6.99 -40.60
N ARG A 8 -16.98 -7.01 -40.71
CA ARG A 8 -16.07 -7.92 -40.00
C ARG A 8 -15.34 -7.17 -38.87
N ARG A 9 -16.05 -6.45 -38.00
CA ARG A 9 -15.41 -5.75 -36.87
C ARG A 9 -16.02 -6.06 -35.49
N GLN A 10 -16.30 -7.31 -35.18
CA GLN A 10 -16.77 -7.68 -33.84
C GLN A 10 -16.09 -8.94 -33.25
N GLY A 11 -14.86 -9.24 -33.58
CA GLY A 11 -14.17 -10.46 -33.11
C GLY A 11 -12.92 -10.30 -32.30
N GLU A 12 -12.32 -9.10 -32.23
CA GLU A 12 -10.96 -8.98 -31.62
C GLU A 12 -10.90 -8.52 -30.14
N GLY A 13 -12.03 -8.08 -29.56
CA GLY A 13 -12.06 -7.57 -28.18
C GLY A 13 -12.20 -8.63 -27.09
N GLN A 14 -12.79 -9.80 -27.40
CA GLN A 14 -13.07 -10.83 -26.38
C GLN A 14 -11.94 -11.87 -26.19
N LEU A 15 -11.05 -12.02 -27.16
CA LEU A 15 -9.98 -13.02 -27.09
C LEU A 15 -8.80 -12.61 -26.19
N ARG A 16 -8.63 -11.32 -25.89
CA ARG A 16 -7.51 -10.83 -25.06
C ARG A 16 -7.75 -11.01 -23.56
N HIS A 17 -9.00 -10.97 -23.08
CA HIS A 17 -9.30 -11.11 -21.65
C HIS A 17 -9.25 -12.57 -21.16
N HIS A 18 -9.56 -13.55 -22.01
CA HIS A 18 -9.50 -14.96 -21.60
C HIS A 18 -8.05 -15.48 -21.50
N GLY A 19 -7.16 -15.02 -22.38
CA GLY A 19 -5.76 -15.45 -22.36
C GLY A 19 -4.95 -14.93 -21.16
N GLN A 20 -5.25 -13.73 -20.66
CA GLN A 20 -4.58 -13.19 -19.46
C GLN A 20 -5.01 -13.91 -18.19
N ALA A 21 -6.30 -14.18 -18.02
CA ALA A 21 -6.81 -14.92 -16.86
C ALA A 21 -6.29 -16.36 -16.77
N GLU A 22 -6.12 -17.04 -17.90
CA GLU A 22 -5.57 -18.40 -17.96
C GLU A 22 -4.06 -18.47 -17.67
N ILE A 23 -3.32 -17.43 -18.08
CA ILE A 23 -1.86 -17.35 -17.82
C ILE A 23 -1.57 -17.03 -16.34
N GLU A 24 -2.44 -16.30 -15.67
CA GLU A 24 -2.27 -15.91 -14.27
C GLU A 24 -2.61 -17.02 -13.26
N ALA A 25 -3.56 -17.91 -13.58
CA ALA A 25 -3.98 -18.99 -12.69
C ALA A 25 -2.84 -19.89 -12.19
N PRO A 26 -1.88 -20.36 -13.01
CA PRO A 26 -0.74 -21.13 -12.54
C PRO A 26 0.15 -20.36 -11.56
N ARG A 27 0.37 -19.06 -11.80
CA ARG A 27 1.18 -18.19 -10.96
C ARG A 27 0.50 -17.92 -9.60
N VAL A 28 -0.82 -17.79 -9.59
CA VAL A 28 -1.63 -17.67 -8.35
C VAL A 28 -1.45 -18.90 -7.46
N LEU A 29 -1.57 -20.10 -8.05
CA LEU A 29 -1.40 -21.34 -7.31
C LEU A 29 0.05 -21.56 -6.84
N GLU A 30 1.03 -21.17 -7.64
CA GLU A 30 2.45 -21.19 -7.27
C GLU A 30 2.70 -20.30 -6.04
N ALA A 31 2.19 -19.07 -6.05
CA ALA A 31 2.29 -18.11 -4.94
C ALA A 31 1.60 -18.66 -3.66
N ALA A 32 0.38 -19.20 -3.78
CA ALA A 32 -0.33 -19.78 -2.65
C ALA A 32 0.43 -20.98 -2.04
N ARG A 33 1.04 -21.83 -2.86
CA ARG A 33 1.90 -22.94 -2.40
C ARG A 33 3.17 -22.45 -1.73
N ALA A 34 3.80 -21.41 -2.27
CA ALA A 34 4.98 -20.81 -1.66
C ALA A 34 4.67 -20.26 -0.27
N LEU A 35 3.54 -19.56 -0.10
CA LEU A 35 3.06 -19.08 1.21
C LEU A 35 2.82 -20.25 2.18
N ALA A 36 2.12 -21.31 1.74
CA ALA A 36 1.85 -22.48 2.56
C ALA A 36 3.12 -23.24 2.97
N ALA A 37 4.18 -23.18 2.17
CA ALA A 37 5.50 -23.72 2.47
C ALA A 37 6.36 -22.82 3.37
N GLY A 38 5.85 -21.65 3.81
CA GLY A 38 6.58 -20.68 4.63
C GLY A 38 7.51 -19.74 3.84
N GLY A 39 7.39 -19.73 2.51
CA GLY A 39 8.13 -18.82 1.63
C GLY A 39 7.52 -17.42 1.59
N LEU A 40 8.33 -16.45 1.12
CA LEU A 40 7.88 -15.08 0.90
C LEU A 40 7.40 -14.88 -0.54
N VAL A 41 6.40 -14.03 -0.74
CA VAL A 41 5.82 -13.72 -2.05
C VAL A 41 5.73 -12.22 -2.25
N LEU A 42 6.21 -11.71 -3.39
CA LEU A 42 5.91 -10.34 -3.81
C LEU A 42 4.51 -10.27 -4.39
N LEU A 43 3.65 -9.47 -3.74
CA LEU A 43 2.24 -9.28 -4.06
C LEU A 43 1.97 -7.87 -4.56
N PRO A 44 1.36 -7.69 -5.76
CA PRO A 44 0.85 -6.39 -6.18
C PRO A 44 -0.41 -6.05 -5.37
N THR A 45 -0.56 -4.81 -4.95
CA THR A 45 -1.84 -4.28 -4.47
C THR A 45 -2.15 -2.97 -5.19
N GLU A 46 -3.37 -2.46 -5.03
CA GLU A 46 -3.74 -1.15 -5.57
C GLU A 46 -3.01 0.00 -4.88
N THR A 47 -2.47 -0.24 -3.67
CA THR A 47 -1.75 0.76 -2.87
C THR A 47 -0.26 0.76 -3.15
N VAL A 48 0.46 -0.27 -2.72
CA VAL A 48 1.89 -0.49 -2.92
C VAL A 48 2.15 -1.99 -3.06
N TYR A 49 3.30 -2.38 -3.62
CA TYR A 49 3.73 -3.78 -3.59
C TYR A 49 4.05 -4.23 -2.16
N GLY A 50 3.59 -5.42 -1.79
CA GLY A 50 3.82 -6.04 -0.50
C GLY A 50 4.76 -7.24 -0.56
N LEU A 51 5.55 -7.46 0.50
CA LEU A 51 6.28 -8.70 0.72
C LEU A 51 5.46 -9.56 1.69
N GLY A 52 4.83 -10.60 1.16
CA GLY A 52 3.85 -11.43 1.84
C GLY A 52 4.42 -12.68 2.49
N ALA A 53 3.88 -13.03 3.65
CA ALA A 53 4.12 -14.29 4.34
C ALA A 53 2.85 -14.80 5.02
N ASP A 54 2.77 -16.11 5.27
CA ASP A 54 1.73 -16.72 6.10
C ASP A 54 1.72 -16.07 7.49
N ALA A 55 0.64 -15.38 7.83
CA ALA A 55 0.49 -14.67 9.09
C ALA A 55 0.49 -15.58 10.33
N SER A 56 0.14 -16.84 10.16
CA SER A 56 0.09 -17.85 11.24
C SER A 56 1.46 -18.49 11.53
N ASN A 57 2.43 -18.33 10.61
CA ASN A 57 3.74 -18.96 10.69
C ASN A 57 4.80 -17.98 11.22
N PRO A 58 5.24 -18.09 12.51
CA PRO A 58 6.23 -17.17 13.09
C PRO A 58 7.57 -17.15 12.36
N ALA A 59 8.00 -18.27 11.76
CA ALA A 59 9.25 -18.35 11.01
C ALA A 59 9.17 -17.57 9.69
N ALA A 60 8.05 -17.68 8.96
CA ALA A 60 7.78 -16.92 7.75
C ALA A 60 7.67 -15.41 8.04
N VAL A 61 6.99 -15.03 9.13
CA VAL A 61 6.91 -13.64 9.59
C VAL A 61 8.29 -13.11 9.98
N ALA A 62 9.12 -13.89 10.69
CA ALA A 62 10.49 -13.51 11.03
C ALA A 62 11.34 -13.24 9.77
N ALA A 63 11.17 -14.03 8.72
CA ALA A 63 11.86 -13.82 7.44
C ALA A 63 11.50 -12.49 6.77
N ILE A 64 10.27 -11.97 6.93
CA ILE A 64 9.91 -10.61 6.48
C ILE A 64 10.73 -9.55 7.22
N PHE A 65 10.81 -9.63 8.54
CA PHE A 65 11.57 -8.65 9.33
C PHE A 65 13.04 -8.65 8.96
N GLU A 66 13.63 -9.84 8.73
CA GLU A 66 14.99 -10.00 8.29
C GLU A 66 15.21 -9.44 6.88
N ALA A 67 14.37 -9.81 5.91
CA ALA A 67 14.47 -9.38 4.51
C ALA A 67 14.40 -7.84 4.38
N LYS A 68 13.64 -7.18 5.25
CA LYS A 68 13.45 -5.73 5.24
C LYS A 68 14.40 -4.96 6.16
N GLY A 69 15.12 -5.61 7.07
CA GLY A 69 15.80 -4.95 8.19
C GLY A 69 14.81 -4.17 9.07
N ARG A 70 13.58 -4.70 9.25
CA ARG A 70 12.47 -4.03 9.94
C ARG A 70 12.51 -4.28 11.45
N PRO A 71 12.28 -3.23 12.28
CA PRO A 71 12.14 -3.42 13.72
C PRO A 71 10.91 -4.26 14.09
N ARG A 72 11.06 -5.22 15.01
CA ARG A 72 10.00 -6.19 15.39
C ARG A 72 8.85 -5.58 16.21
N PHE A 73 9.03 -4.40 16.77
CA PHE A 73 7.96 -3.68 17.50
C PHE A 73 6.93 -3.02 16.59
N ASN A 74 7.11 -3.06 15.27
CA ASN A 74 6.24 -2.42 14.30
C ASN A 74 5.29 -3.48 13.70
N PRO A 75 3.98 -3.49 14.08
CA PRO A 75 3.05 -4.52 13.66
C PRO A 75 2.87 -4.55 12.14
N LEU A 76 2.43 -5.70 11.64
CA LEU A 76 2.16 -5.94 10.23
C LEU A 76 0.65 -5.96 9.95
N ILE A 77 0.26 -5.58 8.73
CA ILE A 77 -1.14 -5.67 8.29
C ILE A 77 -1.39 -7.05 7.71
N ALA A 78 -2.37 -7.76 8.25
CA ALA A 78 -2.89 -9.02 7.73
C ALA A 78 -3.86 -8.75 6.57
N HIS A 79 -3.64 -9.42 5.45
CA HIS A 79 -4.49 -9.35 4.26
C HIS A 79 -5.28 -10.64 4.14
N VAL A 80 -6.57 -10.54 3.85
CA VAL A 80 -7.50 -11.65 3.64
C VAL A 80 -8.33 -11.40 2.39
N HIS A 81 -8.97 -12.45 1.85
CA HIS A 81 -9.68 -12.33 0.58
C HIS A 81 -11.09 -11.76 0.71
N ASP A 82 -11.72 -11.83 1.89
CA ASP A 82 -13.07 -11.33 2.12
C ASP A 82 -13.33 -10.88 3.57
N VAL A 83 -14.48 -10.22 3.75
CA VAL A 83 -14.93 -9.69 5.06
C VAL A 83 -15.24 -10.83 6.04
N GLU A 84 -15.75 -11.95 5.57
CA GLU A 84 -16.10 -13.08 6.43
C GLU A 84 -14.85 -13.67 7.09
N THR A 85 -13.79 -13.85 6.33
CA THR A 85 -12.49 -14.28 6.87
C THR A 85 -11.93 -13.25 7.85
N ALA A 86 -12.03 -11.96 7.53
CA ALA A 86 -11.60 -10.89 8.44
C ALA A 86 -12.34 -10.93 9.77
N ALA A 87 -13.66 -11.11 9.76
CA ALA A 87 -14.50 -11.16 10.95
C ALA A 87 -14.30 -12.42 11.81
N ARG A 88 -13.76 -13.50 11.26
CA ARG A 88 -13.30 -14.65 12.05
C ARG A 88 -12.02 -14.36 12.84
N ILE A 89 -11.14 -13.53 12.27
CA ILE A 89 -9.81 -13.21 12.84
C ILE A 89 -9.89 -12.05 13.82
N ALA A 90 -10.68 -11.01 13.51
CA ALA A 90 -10.83 -9.79 14.29
C ALA A 90 -12.25 -9.63 14.85
N ALA A 91 -12.37 -9.07 16.05
CA ALA A 91 -13.65 -8.78 16.66
C ALA A 91 -14.18 -7.43 16.14
N PHE A 92 -14.95 -7.47 15.06
CA PHE A 92 -15.57 -6.29 14.46
C PHE A 92 -16.91 -5.97 15.15
N ASP A 93 -17.07 -4.72 15.53
CA ASP A 93 -18.35 -4.14 15.90
C ASP A 93 -19.09 -3.57 14.66
N ASP A 94 -20.26 -2.99 14.85
CA ASP A 94 -21.08 -2.45 13.76
C ASP A 94 -20.35 -1.35 12.97
N ARG A 95 -19.47 -0.56 13.64
CA ARG A 95 -18.68 0.51 13.00
C ARG A 95 -17.63 -0.08 12.08
N ALA A 96 -16.90 -1.10 12.54
CA ALA A 96 -15.92 -1.81 11.73
C ALA A 96 -16.58 -2.49 10.52
N LEU A 97 -17.75 -3.11 10.71
CA LEU A 97 -18.52 -3.72 9.61
C LEU A 97 -19.03 -2.68 8.61
N ALA A 98 -19.47 -1.51 9.07
CA ALA A 98 -19.89 -0.41 8.20
C ALA A 98 -18.72 0.13 7.36
N LEU A 99 -17.54 0.30 7.96
CA LEU A 99 -16.33 0.71 7.26
C LEU A 99 -15.88 -0.35 6.24
N ALA A 100 -15.92 -1.63 6.62
CA ALA A 100 -15.61 -2.73 5.71
C ALA A 100 -16.57 -2.76 4.51
N ALA A 101 -17.87 -2.60 4.74
CA ALA A 101 -18.88 -2.57 3.68
C ALA A 101 -18.70 -1.39 2.73
N ALA A 102 -18.24 -0.23 3.23
CA ALA A 102 -18.03 0.97 2.43
C ALA A 102 -16.74 0.93 1.60
N PHE A 103 -15.65 0.32 2.12
CA PHE A 103 -14.31 0.51 1.56
C PHE A 103 -13.57 -0.80 1.21
N TRP A 104 -14.14 -1.97 1.46
CA TRP A 104 -13.55 -3.24 1.06
C TRP A 104 -14.34 -3.91 -0.08
N PRO A 105 -13.62 -4.52 -1.00
CA PRO A 105 -12.16 -4.59 -1.19
C PRO A 105 -11.57 -3.22 -1.51
N GLY A 106 -10.47 -2.84 -0.83
CA GLY A 106 -9.90 -1.51 -1.07
C GLY A 106 -8.81 -1.08 -0.08
N PRO A 107 -8.45 0.22 -0.13
CA PRO A 107 -7.28 0.76 0.54
C PRO A 107 -7.56 1.21 2.00
N LEU A 108 -8.37 0.44 2.74
CA LEU A 108 -8.64 0.66 4.16
C LEU A 108 -8.12 -0.51 4.99
N THR A 109 -7.38 -0.22 6.04
CA THR A 109 -6.98 -1.16 7.09
C THR A 109 -7.71 -0.84 8.39
N ILE A 110 -8.32 -1.84 9.01
CA ILE A 110 -9.03 -1.72 10.27
C ILE A 110 -8.22 -2.42 11.36
N VAL A 111 -7.88 -1.69 12.42
CA VAL A 111 -7.31 -2.25 13.64
C VAL A 111 -8.45 -2.54 14.60
N ALA A 112 -8.58 -3.80 15.02
CA ALA A 112 -9.61 -4.27 15.93
C ALA A 112 -9.02 -5.28 16.92
N PRO A 113 -9.72 -5.61 18.02
CA PRO A 113 -9.27 -6.66 18.94
C PRO A 113 -9.11 -7.99 18.20
N ILE A 114 -8.05 -8.74 18.51
CA ILE A 114 -7.85 -10.08 17.95
C ILE A 114 -8.90 -11.04 18.49
N ARG A 115 -9.49 -11.85 17.62
CA ARG A 115 -10.44 -12.92 18.01
C ARG A 115 -9.77 -14.28 17.90
N ASP A 116 -9.02 -14.50 16.83
CA ASP A 116 -8.29 -15.76 16.58
C ASP A 116 -6.77 -15.49 16.54
N PRO A 117 -6.07 -15.61 17.67
CA PRO A 117 -4.63 -15.41 17.73
C PRO A 117 -3.81 -16.49 16.98
N ALA A 118 -4.42 -17.62 16.61
CA ALA A 118 -3.74 -18.65 15.82
C ALA A 118 -3.64 -18.24 14.34
N ALA A 119 -4.57 -17.44 13.84
CA ALA A 119 -4.57 -16.98 12.44
C ALA A 119 -3.50 -15.90 12.17
N VAL A 120 -3.12 -15.11 13.18
CA VAL A 120 -2.08 -14.06 13.07
C VAL A 120 -1.19 -14.12 14.30
N CYS A 121 0.03 -14.62 14.15
CA CYS A 121 0.94 -14.88 15.27
C CYS A 121 1.37 -13.60 16.01
N ASP A 122 1.84 -13.76 17.24
CA ASP A 122 2.25 -12.66 18.13
C ASP A 122 3.33 -11.77 17.50
N LEU A 123 4.28 -12.36 16.79
CA LEU A 123 5.33 -11.62 16.11
C LEU A 123 4.76 -10.65 15.06
N ALA A 124 3.75 -11.08 14.31
CA ALA A 124 3.07 -10.24 13.31
C ALA A 124 2.30 -9.08 13.95
N ARG A 125 1.75 -9.28 15.14
CA ARG A 125 1.02 -8.29 15.92
C ARG A 125 1.89 -7.45 16.85
N ALA A 126 3.21 -7.68 16.88
CA ALA A 126 4.15 -7.07 17.80
C ALA A 126 3.75 -7.27 19.30
N GLY A 127 3.14 -8.42 19.62
CA GLY A 127 2.66 -8.76 20.96
C GLY A 127 1.40 -8.00 21.40
N LEU A 128 0.74 -7.27 20.49
CA LEU A 128 -0.48 -6.52 20.79
C LEU A 128 -1.72 -7.43 20.85
N ASP A 129 -2.72 -7.00 21.59
CA ASP A 129 -4.06 -7.60 21.71
C ASP A 129 -4.98 -7.24 20.52
N THR A 130 -4.44 -6.54 19.53
CA THR A 130 -5.13 -6.09 18.32
C THR A 130 -4.47 -6.64 17.08
N VAL A 131 -5.24 -6.69 15.99
CA VAL A 131 -4.79 -7.02 14.65
C VAL A 131 -5.17 -5.91 13.67
N ALA A 132 -4.24 -5.54 12.80
CA ALA A 132 -4.51 -4.70 11.64
C ALA A 132 -4.86 -5.60 10.46
N ILE A 133 -6.05 -5.46 9.88
CA ILE A 133 -6.57 -6.36 8.84
C ILE A 133 -7.13 -5.57 7.66
N ARG A 134 -6.99 -6.14 6.45
CA ARG A 134 -7.43 -5.52 5.20
C ARG A 134 -7.88 -6.56 4.18
N VAL A 135 -8.89 -6.19 3.39
CA VAL A 135 -9.23 -6.88 2.13
C VAL A 135 -8.76 -6.00 0.98
N PRO A 136 -7.65 -6.34 0.29
CA PRO A 136 -7.09 -5.49 -0.78
C PRO A 136 -7.97 -5.52 -2.03
N GLY A 137 -7.90 -4.44 -2.84
CA GLY A 137 -8.70 -4.31 -4.06
C GLY A 137 -8.12 -4.99 -5.29
N HIS A 138 -6.80 -5.26 -5.32
CA HIS A 138 -6.13 -5.77 -6.51
C HIS A 138 -6.55 -7.22 -6.84
N PRO A 139 -7.04 -7.52 -8.07
CA PRO A 139 -7.59 -8.85 -8.40
C PRO A 139 -6.59 -9.99 -8.21
N LEU A 140 -5.32 -9.80 -8.59
CA LEU A 140 -4.28 -10.83 -8.49
C LEU A 140 -4.00 -11.20 -7.03
N SER A 141 -3.86 -10.21 -6.14
CA SER A 141 -3.68 -10.47 -4.70
C SER A 141 -4.89 -11.16 -4.10
N ARG A 142 -6.09 -10.74 -4.45
CA ARG A 142 -7.33 -11.40 -3.98
C ARG A 142 -7.39 -12.86 -4.41
N ALA A 143 -6.99 -13.16 -5.64
CA ALA A 143 -6.92 -14.54 -6.14
C ALA A 143 -5.91 -15.39 -5.34
N VAL A 144 -4.73 -14.85 -5.05
CA VAL A 144 -3.72 -15.53 -4.21
C VAL A 144 -4.25 -15.76 -2.80
N LEU A 145 -4.85 -14.74 -2.17
CA LEU A 145 -5.42 -14.84 -0.83
C LEU A 145 -6.55 -15.87 -0.76
N ALA A 146 -7.41 -15.92 -1.77
CA ALA A 146 -8.47 -16.92 -1.86
C ALA A 146 -7.90 -18.34 -2.05
N ALA A 147 -6.89 -18.52 -2.90
CA ALA A 147 -6.24 -19.81 -3.11
C ALA A 147 -5.44 -20.27 -1.88
N PHE A 148 -4.84 -19.36 -1.13
CA PHE A 148 -4.13 -19.66 0.13
C PHE A 148 -5.11 -20.00 1.26
N GLY A 149 -6.24 -19.30 1.35
CA GLY A 149 -7.33 -19.54 2.30
C GLY A 149 -7.09 -19.06 3.74
N GLY A 150 -5.93 -18.44 4.01
CA GLY A 150 -5.54 -17.88 5.31
C GLY A 150 -5.25 -16.38 5.25
N ALA A 151 -4.73 -15.84 6.35
CA ALA A 151 -4.24 -14.46 6.39
C ALA A 151 -2.77 -14.39 5.95
N VAL A 152 -2.44 -13.38 5.16
CA VAL A 152 -1.08 -13.08 4.71
C VAL A 152 -0.67 -11.71 5.25
N VAL A 153 0.36 -11.64 6.05
CA VAL A 153 0.97 -10.35 6.39
C VAL A 153 1.81 -9.85 5.23
N ALA A 154 1.59 -8.62 4.80
CA ALA A 154 2.28 -8.06 3.63
C ALA A 154 2.61 -6.57 3.84
N PRO A 155 3.69 -6.24 4.58
CA PRO A 155 4.22 -4.89 4.59
C PRO A 155 4.73 -4.50 3.19
N SER A 156 4.92 -3.20 2.94
CA SER A 156 5.49 -2.72 1.68
C SER A 156 6.82 -3.41 1.35
N ALA A 157 7.05 -3.72 0.08
CA ALA A 157 8.15 -4.58 -0.37
C ALA A 157 9.51 -3.87 -0.46
N ASN A 158 9.73 -2.75 0.25
CA ASN A 158 10.99 -2.03 0.36
C ASN A 158 11.79 -2.47 1.58
N ARG A 159 13.10 -2.23 1.57
CA ARG A 159 13.91 -2.20 2.78
C ARG A 159 13.42 -1.11 3.72
N SER A 160 13.45 -1.38 5.03
CA SER A 160 12.88 -0.48 6.04
C SER A 160 13.41 0.96 5.90
N GLY A 161 12.50 1.94 5.98
CA GLY A 161 12.82 3.36 5.89
C GLY A 161 12.84 3.94 4.47
N ARG A 162 12.95 3.12 3.42
CA ARG A 162 12.96 3.58 2.03
C ARG A 162 11.55 3.84 1.48
N PRO A 163 11.40 4.57 0.35
CA PRO A 163 10.11 4.77 -0.31
C PRO A 163 9.46 3.43 -0.67
N SER A 164 8.15 3.31 -0.50
CA SER A 164 7.43 2.09 -0.85
C SER A 164 7.43 1.88 -2.37
N PRO A 165 7.61 0.62 -2.87
CA PRO A 165 7.57 0.35 -4.30
C PRO A 165 6.13 0.35 -4.81
N THR A 166 5.90 1.08 -5.90
CA THR A 166 4.60 1.15 -6.60
C THR A 166 4.67 0.56 -8.00
N THR A 167 5.84 0.05 -8.40
CA THR A 167 6.05 -0.71 -9.64
C THR A 167 6.67 -2.06 -9.33
N PHE A 168 6.45 -3.03 -10.20
CA PHE A 168 7.06 -4.37 -10.07
C PHE A 168 8.59 -4.30 -10.08
N ALA A 169 9.17 -3.49 -10.96
CA ALA A 169 10.61 -3.33 -11.07
C ALA A 169 11.24 -2.81 -9.77
N ASP A 170 10.63 -1.80 -9.14
CA ASP A 170 11.11 -1.27 -7.86
C ASP A 170 10.96 -2.28 -6.72
N ALA A 171 9.86 -3.07 -6.70
CA ALA A 171 9.66 -4.11 -5.70
C ALA A 171 10.70 -5.23 -5.81
N VAL A 172 10.98 -5.69 -7.03
CA VAL A 172 12.01 -6.70 -7.31
C VAL A 172 13.40 -6.18 -6.93
N ALA A 173 13.73 -4.93 -7.25
CA ALA A 173 15.02 -4.34 -6.91
C ALA A 173 15.26 -4.24 -5.39
N GLU A 174 14.20 -4.09 -4.60
CA GLU A 174 14.30 -3.95 -3.14
C GLU A 174 14.37 -5.31 -2.40
N THR A 175 13.47 -6.23 -2.73
CA THR A 175 13.27 -7.49 -1.99
C THR A 175 13.00 -8.71 -2.86
N GLY A 176 13.15 -8.61 -4.18
CA GLY A 176 12.86 -9.71 -5.11
C GLY A 176 13.72 -10.95 -4.89
N ASP A 177 14.97 -10.77 -4.45
CA ASP A 177 15.89 -11.86 -4.11
C ASP A 177 15.50 -12.67 -2.86
N LYS A 178 14.55 -12.16 -2.06
CA LYS A 178 14.00 -12.81 -0.87
C LYS A 178 12.68 -13.53 -1.14
N ALA A 179 12.02 -13.21 -2.25
CA ALA A 179 10.73 -13.79 -2.59
C ALA A 179 10.90 -15.11 -3.37
N ALA A 180 10.20 -16.14 -2.94
CA ALA A 180 10.10 -17.41 -3.68
C ALA A 180 9.30 -17.25 -4.98
N VAL A 181 8.31 -16.35 -4.97
CA VAL A 181 7.48 -16.00 -6.13
C VAL A 181 7.29 -14.50 -6.15
N ALA A 182 7.43 -13.89 -7.31
CA ALA A 182 7.13 -12.47 -7.54
C ALA A 182 6.05 -12.34 -8.60
N LEU A 183 4.98 -11.62 -8.27
CA LEU A 183 3.83 -11.41 -9.14
C LEU A 183 3.81 -9.99 -9.67
N ASP A 184 3.79 -9.84 -11.00
CA ASP A 184 3.65 -8.54 -11.66
C ASP A 184 2.17 -8.23 -11.87
N GLY A 185 1.67 -7.21 -11.20
CA GLY A 185 0.32 -6.68 -11.35
C GLY A 185 0.28 -5.29 -12.01
N GLY A 186 1.40 -4.86 -12.59
CA GLY A 186 1.54 -3.52 -13.13
C GLY A 186 1.74 -2.44 -12.05
N PRO A 187 1.70 -1.16 -12.41
CA PRO A 187 1.83 -0.06 -11.48
C PRO A 187 0.62 0.03 -10.53
N CYS A 188 0.86 0.42 -9.28
CA CYS A 188 -0.19 0.59 -8.28
C CYS A 188 -1.04 1.82 -8.59
N ALA A 189 -2.35 1.64 -8.70
CA ALA A 189 -3.26 2.72 -9.10
C ALA A 189 -3.41 3.83 -8.04
N VAL A 190 -3.26 3.50 -6.75
CA VAL A 190 -3.37 4.45 -5.62
C VAL A 190 -2.01 5.06 -5.27
N GLY A 191 -0.96 4.26 -5.22
CA GLY A 191 0.42 4.70 -5.01
C GLY A 191 0.81 5.07 -3.57
N LEU A 192 -0.12 5.05 -2.63
CA LEU A 192 0.10 5.27 -1.19
C LEU A 192 -0.40 4.07 -0.39
N GLU A 193 0.21 3.82 0.76
CA GLU A 193 -0.26 2.79 1.69
C GLU A 193 -1.70 3.07 2.15
N SER A 194 -2.39 2.00 2.55
CA SER A 194 -3.77 2.06 3.04
C SER A 194 -3.95 3.06 4.18
N THR A 195 -5.12 3.68 4.23
CA THR A 195 -5.61 4.37 5.43
C THR A 195 -5.73 3.35 6.57
N VAL A 196 -5.31 3.71 7.77
CA VAL A 196 -5.43 2.84 8.96
C VAL A 196 -6.28 3.52 10.00
N VAL A 197 -7.34 2.84 10.42
CA VAL A 197 -8.21 3.28 11.51
C VAL A 197 -8.22 2.26 12.64
N ALA A 198 -8.33 2.73 13.88
CA ALA A 198 -8.58 1.88 15.04
C ALA A 198 -10.07 1.94 15.42
N VAL A 199 -10.69 0.77 15.47
CA VAL A 199 -12.06 0.57 15.94
C VAL A 199 -12.00 -0.29 17.21
N LEU A 200 -11.84 0.39 18.32
CA LEU A 200 -11.70 -0.17 19.67
C LEU A 200 -12.75 0.46 20.56
N ASP A 201 -12.58 0.34 21.88
CA ASP A 201 -13.42 1.07 22.83
C ASP A 201 -13.29 2.59 22.60
N GLY A 202 -14.41 3.30 22.65
CA GLY A 202 -14.46 4.75 22.40
C GLY A 202 -14.59 5.12 20.91
N PRO A 203 -14.23 6.35 20.52
CA PRO A 203 -14.39 6.84 19.16
C PRO A 203 -13.40 6.16 18.19
N VAL A 204 -13.78 6.08 16.90
CA VAL A 204 -12.87 5.62 15.84
C VAL A 204 -11.72 6.60 15.71
N ARG A 205 -10.50 6.10 15.59
CA ARG A 205 -9.28 6.90 15.50
C ARG A 205 -8.60 6.69 14.16
N LEU A 206 -8.17 7.78 13.53
CA LEU A 206 -7.32 7.73 12.34
C LEU A 206 -5.87 7.58 12.77
N LEU A 207 -5.28 6.40 12.50
CA LEU A 207 -3.88 6.10 12.86
C LEU A 207 -2.90 6.48 11.76
N ARG A 208 -3.32 6.36 10.51
CA ARG A 208 -2.50 6.73 9.34
C ARG A 208 -3.42 7.22 8.21
N PRO A 209 -3.24 8.44 7.71
CA PRO A 209 -3.96 8.90 6.52
C PRO A 209 -3.51 8.13 5.28
N GLY A 210 -4.42 7.92 4.34
CA GLY A 210 -4.20 7.19 3.09
C GLY A 210 -5.27 7.54 2.06
N ALA A 211 -5.51 6.63 1.10
CA ALA A 211 -6.41 6.88 -0.03
C ALA A 211 -7.89 7.02 0.37
N VAL A 212 -8.32 6.36 1.44
CA VAL A 212 -9.63 6.65 2.04
C VAL A 212 -9.45 7.88 2.92
N THR A 213 -10.08 8.99 2.51
CA THR A 213 -9.90 10.28 3.17
C THR A 213 -10.65 10.38 4.50
N ARG A 214 -10.22 11.31 5.36
CA ARG A 214 -10.90 11.61 6.62
C ARG A 214 -12.39 11.88 6.41
N ALA A 215 -12.75 12.72 5.45
CA ALA A 215 -14.14 13.05 5.15
C ALA A 215 -14.98 11.82 4.74
N GLN A 216 -14.39 10.90 3.96
CA GLN A 216 -15.08 9.65 3.58
C GLN A 216 -15.30 8.73 4.79
N LEU A 217 -14.32 8.63 5.71
CA LEU A 217 -14.48 7.86 6.94
C LEU A 217 -15.55 8.47 7.85
N GLU A 218 -15.50 9.80 8.06
CA GLU A 218 -16.45 10.53 8.91
C GLU A 218 -17.88 10.46 8.37
N ALA A 219 -18.07 10.35 7.07
CA ALA A 219 -19.37 10.13 6.46
C ALA A 219 -20.00 8.78 6.86
N VAL A 220 -19.18 7.79 7.24
CA VAL A 220 -19.65 6.44 7.64
C VAL A 220 -19.79 6.31 9.16
N VAL A 221 -18.81 6.78 9.92
CA VAL A 221 -18.72 6.51 11.37
C VAL A 221 -18.81 7.77 12.25
N GLY A 222 -19.02 8.94 11.66
CA GLY A 222 -19.00 10.21 12.39
C GLY A 222 -17.59 10.72 12.68
N PRO A 223 -17.45 11.77 13.50
CA PRO A 223 -16.17 12.41 13.77
C PRO A 223 -15.08 11.44 14.26
N LEU A 224 -13.89 11.55 13.69
CA LEU A 224 -12.73 10.74 14.07
C LEU A 224 -11.97 11.42 15.20
N ALA A 225 -11.46 10.62 16.14
CA ALA A 225 -10.51 11.09 17.14
C ALA A 225 -9.05 10.99 16.63
N PRO A 226 -8.12 11.76 17.21
CA PRO A 226 -6.69 11.64 16.92
C PRO A 226 -6.13 10.30 17.39
N ALA A 227 -4.94 9.95 16.86
CA ALA A 227 -4.32 8.64 17.08
C ALA A 227 -3.97 8.35 18.56
N ASP A 228 -3.56 9.35 19.30
CA ASP A 228 -3.12 9.25 20.72
C ASP A 228 -2.24 7.99 20.97
N ASP A 229 -2.48 7.28 22.09
CA ASP A 229 -1.72 6.08 22.46
C ASP A 229 -1.93 4.87 21.52
N ASP A 230 -3.03 4.85 20.77
CA ASP A 230 -3.31 3.75 19.80
C ASP A 230 -2.41 3.80 18.57
N ALA A 231 -1.70 4.86 18.43
CA ALA A 231 -0.79 5.06 17.31
C ALA A 231 0.24 3.94 17.14
N LYS A 232 0.72 3.30 18.23
CA LYS A 232 1.62 2.13 18.20
C LYS A 232 1.03 0.89 17.49
N ARG A 233 -0.29 0.86 17.28
CA ARG A 233 -1.03 -0.22 16.62
C ARG A 233 -1.01 -0.13 15.09
N SER A 234 -0.40 0.93 14.52
CA SER A 234 -0.26 1.14 13.08
C SER A 234 1.19 1.05 12.62
N PRO A 235 1.48 0.42 11.45
CA PRO A 235 2.80 0.50 10.83
C PRO A 235 3.10 1.91 10.29
N GLY A 236 4.40 2.20 10.02
CA GLY A 236 4.83 3.44 9.36
C GLY A 236 5.12 4.60 10.31
N ARG A 237 5.49 4.34 11.56
CA ARG A 237 5.67 5.36 12.60
C ARG A 237 7.14 5.69 12.94
N LEU A 238 8.08 5.22 12.16
CA LEU A 238 9.48 5.64 12.31
C LEU A 238 9.61 7.13 12.00
N ALA A 239 10.46 7.82 12.74
CA ALA A 239 10.71 9.26 12.58
C ALA A 239 11.18 9.60 11.15
N LEU A 240 12.11 8.81 10.62
CA LEU A 240 12.52 8.85 9.22
C LEU A 240 11.93 7.61 8.53
N HIS A 241 11.03 7.83 7.59
CA HIS A 241 10.35 6.77 6.83
C HIS A 241 10.04 7.27 5.42
N TYR A 242 9.97 6.37 4.45
CA TYR A 242 9.77 6.71 3.03
C TYR A 242 10.88 7.57 2.44
N ALA A 243 12.07 7.59 3.07
CA ALA A 243 13.15 8.47 2.70
C ALA A 243 13.99 7.87 1.55
N PRO A 244 14.22 8.66 0.48
CA PRO A 244 15.28 8.38 -0.50
C PRO A 244 16.66 8.58 0.14
N ASP A 245 17.74 8.26 -0.59
CA ASP A 245 19.11 8.50 -0.13
C ASP A 245 19.43 10.01 -0.09
N ALA A 246 18.92 10.77 -1.07
CA ALA A 246 19.04 12.23 -1.09
C ALA A 246 18.12 12.90 -0.05
N PRO A 247 18.56 13.95 0.65
CA PRO A 247 17.74 14.67 1.61
C PRO A 247 16.52 15.32 0.93
N VAL A 248 15.36 15.25 1.58
CA VAL A 248 14.10 15.79 1.08
C VAL A 248 13.81 17.15 1.73
N ARG A 249 13.48 18.16 0.92
CA ARG A 249 13.05 19.49 1.34
C ARG A 249 11.63 19.75 0.82
N ILE A 250 10.69 19.87 1.72
CA ILE A 250 9.27 20.11 1.42
C ILE A 250 8.94 21.60 1.36
N ASP A 251 7.75 21.92 0.86
CA ASP A 251 7.21 23.30 0.73
C ASP A 251 8.18 24.25 0.00
N ALA A 252 8.76 23.74 -1.08
CA ALA A 252 9.73 24.46 -1.87
C ALA A 252 9.06 25.14 -3.07
N ASP A 253 9.16 26.46 -3.18
CA ASP A 253 8.65 27.21 -4.34
C ASP A 253 9.44 26.91 -5.62
N ALA A 254 10.71 26.49 -5.49
CA ALA A 254 11.58 26.11 -6.61
C ALA A 254 12.76 25.25 -6.14
N PRO A 255 13.39 24.48 -7.04
CA PRO A 255 14.62 23.76 -6.72
C PRO A 255 15.81 24.71 -6.58
N ARG A 256 16.76 24.32 -5.73
CA ARG A 256 18.09 24.94 -5.65
C ARG A 256 19.06 24.26 -6.62
N ALA A 257 20.22 24.85 -6.81
CA ALA A 257 21.25 24.25 -7.66
C ALA A 257 21.62 22.82 -7.18
N GLY A 258 21.56 21.85 -8.09
CA GLY A 258 21.85 20.46 -7.80
C GLY A 258 20.70 19.66 -7.20
N GLU A 259 19.56 20.26 -6.86
CA GLU A 259 18.37 19.55 -6.41
C GLU A 259 17.55 19.01 -7.60
N ALA A 260 16.99 17.82 -7.45
CA ALA A 260 15.83 17.39 -8.24
C ALA A 260 14.56 18.04 -7.68
N PHE A 261 13.52 18.16 -8.51
CA PHE A 261 12.29 18.84 -8.10
C PHE A 261 11.05 17.99 -8.39
N LEU A 262 10.31 17.68 -7.35
CA LEU A 262 8.96 17.12 -7.45
C LEU A 262 7.98 18.30 -7.53
N ALA A 263 7.53 18.61 -8.73
CA ALA A 263 6.58 19.69 -9.00
C ALA A 263 5.12 19.23 -8.77
N PHE A 264 4.22 20.18 -8.56
CA PHE A 264 2.78 19.95 -8.48
C PHE A 264 2.05 21.14 -9.10
N GLY A 265 1.06 20.88 -9.97
CA GLY A 265 0.40 21.91 -10.78
C GLY A 265 1.22 22.30 -12.01
N ALA A 266 0.90 23.44 -12.58
CA ALA A 266 1.58 23.96 -13.77
C ALA A 266 3.04 24.33 -13.45
N TRP A 267 3.96 23.57 -14.02
CA TRP A 267 5.40 23.78 -13.90
C TRP A 267 6.08 23.45 -15.24
N PRO A 268 7.07 24.23 -15.67
CA PRO A 268 7.81 23.93 -16.91
C PRO A 268 8.56 22.59 -16.82
N ASP A 269 8.50 21.82 -17.91
CA ASP A 269 9.34 20.63 -18.04
C ASP A 269 10.82 21.01 -18.05
N GLY A 270 11.65 20.16 -17.45
CA GLY A 270 13.08 20.41 -17.38
C GLY A 270 13.86 19.21 -16.84
N GLN A 271 15.17 19.24 -17.02
CA GLN A 271 16.05 18.24 -16.45
C GLN A 271 15.96 18.25 -14.92
N GLY A 272 15.76 17.08 -14.32
CA GLY A 272 15.61 16.95 -12.87
C GLY A 272 14.24 17.35 -12.32
N VAL A 273 13.26 17.67 -13.18
CA VAL A 273 11.87 17.97 -12.80
C VAL A 273 11.02 16.71 -12.97
N PHE A 274 10.30 16.35 -11.93
CA PHE A 274 9.34 15.23 -11.89
C PHE A 274 7.99 15.80 -11.44
N ASN A 275 7.09 16.07 -12.38
CA ASN A 275 5.81 16.68 -12.02
C ASN A 275 4.82 15.63 -11.56
N LEU A 276 4.47 15.66 -10.26
CA LEU A 276 3.54 14.72 -9.63
C LEU A 276 2.15 14.77 -10.28
N SER A 277 1.66 15.96 -10.63
CA SER A 277 0.46 16.20 -11.42
C SER A 277 0.50 17.60 -12.06
N PRO A 278 0.64 17.70 -13.39
CA PRO A 278 0.62 19.00 -14.08
C PRO A 278 -0.70 19.77 -13.93
N THR A 279 -1.80 19.05 -13.71
CA THR A 279 -3.14 19.62 -13.54
C THR A 279 -3.49 19.94 -12.08
N GLY A 280 -2.63 19.54 -11.13
CA GLY A 280 -2.90 19.70 -9.70
C GLY A 280 -3.88 18.64 -9.14
N ASP A 281 -4.01 17.49 -9.81
CA ASP A 281 -4.83 16.37 -9.36
C ASP A 281 -4.12 15.59 -8.24
N LEU A 282 -4.75 15.51 -7.07
CA LEU A 282 -4.16 14.85 -5.90
C LEU A 282 -4.13 13.32 -6.03
N ALA A 283 -5.04 12.71 -6.80
CA ALA A 283 -5.01 11.27 -7.03
C ALA A 283 -3.84 10.89 -7.95
N GLU A 284 -3.60 11.66 -9.00
CA GLU A 284 -2.44 11.51 -9.86
C GLU A 284 -1.14 11.73 -9.09
N ALA A 285 -1.08 12.77 -8.26
CA ALA A 285 0.08 13.05 -7.42
C ALA A 285 0.39 11.93 -6.43
N ALA A 286 -0.65 11.35 -5.79
CA ALA A 286 -0.51 10.20 -4.91
C ALA A 286 0.04 8.97 -5.65
N ALA A 287 -0.49 8.66 -6.82
CA ALA A 287 -0.05 7.53 -7.65
C ALA A 287 1.42 7.67 -8.07
N ASN A 288 1.89 8.89 -8.32
CA ASN A 288 3.24 9.19 -8.80
C ASN A 288 4.27 9.38 -7.67
N LEU A 289 3.85 9.64 -6.43
CA LEU A 289 4.74 10.12 -5.36
C LEU A 289 5.98 9.25 -5.16
N PHE A 290 5.81 7.97 -4.84
CA PHE A 290 6.95 7.10 -4.56
C PHE A 290 7.77 6.75 -5.80
N ALA A 291 7.11 6.57 -6.95
CA ALA A 291 7.81 6.32 -8.22
C ALA A 291 8.72 7.50 -8.58
N PHE A 292 8.25 8.73 -8.39
CA PHE A 292 9.01 9.94 -8.73
C PHE A 292 10.07 10.27 -7.66
N LEU A 293 9.80 10.00 -6.37
CA LEU A 293 10.86 10.07 -5.35
C LEU A 293 12.01 9.11 -5.70
N ARG A 294 11.71 7.89 -6.11
CA ARG A 294 12.73 6.91 -6.54
C ARG A 294 13.43 7.33 -7.83
N ALA A 295 12.69 7.85 -8.80
CA ALA A 295 13.27 8.32 -10.05
C ALA A 295 14.21 9.51 -9.84
N ALA A 296 13.81 10.47 -9.01
CA ALA A 296 14.63 11.61 -8.63
C ALA A 296 15.90 11.15 -7.90
N ASP A 297 15.78 10.27 -6.92
CA ASP A 297 16.91 9.74 -6.15
C ASP A 297 17.95 9.00 -7.01
N ARG A 298 17.49 8.26 -8.05
CA ARG A 298 18.38 7.60 -9.04
C ARG A 298 19.23 8.57 -9.84
N THR A 299 18.87 9.85 -9.93
CA THR A 299 19.71 10.86 -10.57
C THR A 299 20.85 11.36 -9.69
N GLN A 300 20.93 10.87 -8.44
CA GLN A 300 21.94 11.24 -7.44
C GLN A 300 22.05 12.75 -7.22
N PRO A 301 20.92 13.45 -6.95
CA PRO A 301 20.91 14.89 -6.75
C PRO A 301 21.52 15.25 -5.39
N ALA A 302 21.87 16.53 -5.21
CA ALA A 302 22.28 17.05 -3.90
C ALA A 302 21.14 17.06 -2.87
N GLY A 303 19.89 17.00 -3.35
CA GLY A 303 18.67 16.91 -2.56
C GLY A 303 17.46 16.80 -3.48
N ILE A 304 16.29 16.53 -2.90
CA ILE A 304 15.01 16.51 -3.59
C ILE A 304 14.12 17.59 -2.97
N ALA A 305 13.83 18.63 -3.74
CA ALA A 305 12.86 19.64 -3.36
C ALA A 305 11.46 19.24 -3.82
N VAL A 306 10.45 19.49 -3.00
CA VAL A 306 9.05 19.14 -3.29
C VAL A 306 8.20 20.41 -3.20
N ALA A 307 7.41 20.68 -4.23
CA ALA A 307 6.45 21.77 -4.27
C ALA A 307 5.39 21.66 -3.15
N PRO A 308 4.80 22.77 -2.69
CA PRO A 308 3.69 22.73 -1.75
C PRO A 308 2.51 21.92 -2.32
N ILE A 309 1.94 21.05 -1.49
CA ILE A 309 0.75 20.25 -1.83
C ILE A 309 -0.38 20.60 -0.86
N PRO A 310 -1.61 20.88 -1.34
CA PRO A 310 -2.75 21.17 -0.47
C PRO A 310 -2.95 20.07 0.58
N ASP A 311 -3.26 20.44 1.84
CA ASP A 311 -3.36 19.52 2.98
C ASP A 311 -4.79 18.98 3.19
N GLU A 312 -5.61 18.95 2.16
CA GLU A 312 -7.01 18.46 2.16
C GLU A 312 -7.15 17.21 1.31
N GLY A 313 -8.13 16.38 1.65
CA GLY A 313 -8.41 15.13 0.96
C GLY A 313 -7.20 14.20 0.94
N LEU A 314 -6.78 13.77 -0.26
CA LEU A 314 -5.58 12.95 -0.44
C LEU A 314 -4.28 13.68 -0.09
N GLY A 315 -4.28 15.01 -0.08
CA GLY A 315 -3.13 15.82 0.29
C GLY A 315 -2.67 15.58 1.73
N GLU A 316 -3.59 15.30 2.66
CA GLU A 316 -3.24 14.89 4.04
C GLU A 316 -2.31 13.67 4.03
N ALA A 317 -2.62 12.66 3.22
CA ALA A 317 -1.82 11.45 3.11
C ALA A 317 -0.47 11.68 2.40
N ILE A 318 -0.48 12.46 1.32
CA ILE A 318 0.75 12.82 0.58
C ILE A 318 1.71 13.57 1.50
N ASN A 319 1.22 14.59 2.20
CA ASN A 319 2.01 15.41 3.10
C ASN A 319 2.52 14.61 4.32
N ASP A 320 1.73 13.66 4.86
CA ASP A 320 2.22 12.73 5.90
C ASP A 320 3.47 11.97 5.42
N ARG A 321 3.45 11.43 4.19
CA ARG A 321 4.59 10.72 3.60
C ARG A 321 5.79 11.62 3.37
N LEU A 322 5.57 12.82 2.87
CA LEU A 322 6.63 13.80 2.59
C LEU A 322 7.29 14.32 3.86
N ARG A 323 6.52 14.63 4.92
CA ARG A 323 7.07 15.04 6.22
C ARG A 323 7.97 13.94 6.80
N ARG A 324 7.56 12.67 6.71
CA ARG A 324 8.37 11.53 7.16
C ARG A 324 9.60 11.30 6.30
N ALA A 325 9.50 11.49 4.98
CA ALA A 325 10.66 11.42 4.07
C ALA A 325 11.69 12.52 4.36
N ALA A 326 11.23 13.69 4.79
CA ALA A 326 12.07 14.82 5.19
C ALA A 326 12.57 14.74 6.65
N GLY A 327 12.16 13.72 7.42
CA GLY A 327 12.58 13.52 8.81
C GLY A 327 11.81 14.40 9.84
N PHE A 328 10.71 15.02 9.45
CA PHE A 328 9.84 15.70 10.41
C PHE A 328 8.98 14.67 11.15
N VAL A 329 9.09 14.66 12.49
CA VAL A 329 8.26 13.87 13.38
C VAL A 329 7.12 14.76 13.83
N GLY A 330 5.88 14.35 13.53
CA GLY A 330 4.68 14.98 14.09
C GLY A 330 4.39 14.45 15.48
#